data_550a64764f7590c7b4ec8d422d6bb135
#
_entry.id   550a64764f7590c7b4ec8d422d6bb135
#
_cell.length_a   1.000
_cell.length_b   1.000
_cell.length_c   1.000
_cell.angle_alpha   90.00
_cell.angle_beta   90.00
_cell.angle_gamma   90.00
#
_symmetry.space_group_name_H-M   'P 1'
#
loop_
_entity.id
_entity.type
_entity.pdbx_description
1 polymer ?
#
loop_
_entity_poly.entity_id
_entity_poly.type
_entity_poly.pdbx_seq_one_letter_code
_entity_poly.pdbx_strand_id
1 'polypeptide(L)'
;HGIFDGSQQTMPKLMQKAGYQTAIIGKWHLVSTPTGFDYYNILPAQGDYYNPNFINMDGTTTREKGYVTNIITDKAIDWMEHKRDKSKPFILFIHHKACHRAWLPELKYLREYEDKTFELPANFYDDYEGREAAKTAEMQIGKHMDIVYDTKMFTPGAKTYLTDTYLGMVGRLNSRDRAEYDFFYDSLAIDFRNRKLTGKALAEFKYQRYMRDYAKVVK
;
A
#
# COMPACT_ATOMS: atom_id res chain seq x y z
N HIS A 1 2.22 -16.88 6.29
CA HIS A 1 3.60 -16.40 6.31
C HIS A 1 4.33 -16.96 7.52
N GLY A 2 5.60 -17.36 7.36
CA GLY A 2 6.44 -17.78 8.48
C GLY A 2 6.80 -16.59 9.38
N ILE A 3 7.10 -16.86 10.65
CA ILE A 3 7.67 -15.87 11.56
C ILE A 3 9.17 -15.77 11.26
N PHE A 4 9.67 -14.57 11.03
CA PHE A 4 11.11 -14.37 10.82
C PHE A 4 11.88 -14.63 12.12
N ASP A 5 12.91 -15.48 12.03
CA ASP A 5 13.82 -15.73 13.16
C ASP A 5 14.78 -14.56 13.33
N GLY A 6 14.46 -13.70 14.29
CA GLY A 6 15.27 -12.53 14.64
C GLY A 6 16.64 -12.85 15.24
N SER A 7 17.00 -14.11 15.51
CA SER A 7 18.35 -14.48 15.99
C SER A 7 19.40 -14.46 14.86
N GLN A 8 18.96 -14.61 13.61
CA GLN A 8 19.84 -14.62 12.45
C GLN A 8 20.67 -13.34 12.32
N GLN A 9 21.82 -13.47 11.68
CA GLN A 9 22.63 -12.32 11.32
C GLN A 9 21.95 -11.52 10.21
N THR A 10 21.73 -10.25 10.46
CA THR A 10 21.10 -9.31 9.50
C THR A 10 21.99 -8.09 9.32
N MET A 11 21.80 -7.36 8.23
CA MET A 11 22.54 -6.15 7.94
C MET A 11 22.45 -5.10 9.08
N PRO A 12 21.28 -4.81 9.68
CA PRO A 12 21.21 -3.87 10.80
C PRO A 12 22.10 -4.28 12.00
N LYS A 13 22.17 -5.58 12.34
CA LYS A 13 23.04 -6.07 13.41
C LYS A 13 24.53 -5.89 13.10
N LEU A 14 24.92 -6.05 11.83
CA LEU A 14 26.30 -5.79 11.39
C LEU A 14 26.61 -4.30 11.46
N MET A 15 25.68 -3.45 11.08
CA MET A 15 25.83 -1.99 11.17
C MET A 15 25.97 -1.51 12.63
N GLN A 16 25.17 -2.07 13.55
CA GLN A 16 25.34 -1.79 14.99
C GLN A 16 26.74 -2.18 15.49
N LYS A 17 27.24 -3.35 15.10
CA LYS A 17 28.61 -3.79 15.46
C LYS A 17 29.68 -2.87 14.89
N ALA A 18 29.42 -2.23 13.75
CA ALA A 18 30.31 -1.24 13.14
C ALA A 18 30.14 0.18 13.73
N GLY A 19 29.35 0.35 14.78
CA GLY A 19 29.16 1.63 15.48
C GLY A 19 28.07 2.53 14.92
N TYR A 20 27.27 2.04 13.96
CA TYR A 20 26.14 2.79 13.43
C TYR A 20 24.93 2.73 14.38
N GLN A 21 24.20 3.82 14.47
CA GLN A 21 22.85 3.82 15.01
C GLN A 21 21.87 3.35 13.94
N THR A 22 20.96 2.46 14.31
CA THR A 22 20.07 1.78 13.35
C THR A 22 18.61 2.06 13.66
N ALA A 23 17.81 2.36 12.64
CA ALA A 23 16.39 2.57 12.80
C ALA A 23 15.57 2.00 11.66
N ILE A 24 14.30 1.64 11.96
CA ILE A 24 13.31 1.28 10.95
C ILE A 24 11.98 1.95 11.26
N ILE A 25 11.38 2.58 10.25
CA ILE A 25 10.07 3.25 10.34
C ILE A 25 9.20 2.78 9.18
N GLY A 26 7.98 2.33 9.48
CA GLY A 26 7.02 1.89 8.50
C GLY A 26 6.81 0.39 8.43
N LYS A 27 6.64 -0.17 7.24
CA LYS A 27 6.24 -1.58 7.06
C LYS A 27 7.35 -2.55 7.44
N TRP A 28 7.06 -3.44 8.42
CA TRP A 28 7.93 -4.55 8.79
C TRP A 28 7.48 -5.90 8.19
N HIS A 29 6.24 -6.28 8.40
CA HIS A 29 5.55 -7.46 7.86
C HIS A 29 6.31 -8.81 7.98
N LEU A 30 7.15 -8.96 8.99
CA LEU A 30 7.87 -10.21 9.26
C LEU A 30 7.30 -10.99 10.46
N VAL A 31 6.18 -10.53 11.04
CA VAL A 31 5.45 -11.12 12.16
C VAL A 31 6.23 -11.11 13.49
N SER A 32 7.55 -11.04 13.45
CA SER A 32 8.44 -10.93 14.62
C SER A 32 8.65 -9.47 15.04
N THR A 33 9.11 -9.26 16.27
CA THR A 33 9.66 -7.96 16.70
C THR A 33 10.96 -7.67 15.94
N PRO A 34 11.19 -6.44 15.45
CA PRO A 34 12.45 -6.07 14.82
C PRO A 34 13.64 -6.26 15.77
N THR A 35 14.73 -6.86 15.26
CA THR A 35 15.98 -7.01 16.00
C THR A 35 17.14 -6.38 15.23
N GLY A 36 18.13 -5.86 15.95
CA GLY A 36 19.26 -5.14 15.35
C GLY A 36 18.93 -3.69 15.01
N PHE A 37 17.88 -3.13 15.62
CA PHE A 37 17.52 -1.73 15.52
C PHE A 37 17.51 -1.08 16.89
N ASP A 38 18.14 0.10 17.00
CA ASP A 38 18.11 0.94 18.19
C ASP A 38 16.78 1.68 18.32
N TYR A 39 16.07 1.86 17.20
CA TYR A 39 14.74 2.45 17.13
C TYR A 39 13.88 1.76 16.09
N TYR A 40 12.62 1.51 16.44
CA TYR A 40 11.60 1.17 15.45
C TYR A 40 10.24 1.78 15.79
N ASN A 41 9.49 2.09 14.75
CA ASN A 41 8.07 2.42 14.81
C ASN A 41 7.40 1.84 13.56
N ILE A 42 6.75 0.69 13.71
CA ILE A 42 6.39 -0.15 12.58
C ILE A 42 4.89 -0.36 12.42
N LEU A 43 4.45 -0.52 11.19
CA LEU A 43 3.08 -0.89 10.88
C LEU A 43 2.83 -2.36 11.24
N PRO A 44 1.69 -2.70 11.91
CA PRO A 44 1.29 -4.08 12.09
C PRO A 44 0.91 -4.71 10.74
N ALA A 45 1.29 -5.96 10.51
CA ALA A 45 1.00 -6.72 9.29
C ALA A 45 1.30 -5.92 8.00
N GLN A 46 0.31 -5.77 7.11
CA GLN A 46 0.42 -5.00 5.87
C GLN A 46 0.31 -3.49 6.08
N GLY A 47 -0.12 -3.04 7.27
CA GLY A 47 -0.45 -1.65 7.54
C GLY A 47 -1.70 -1.15 6.80
N ASP A 48 -2.17 0.02 7.18
CA ASP A 48 -3.31 0.69 6.58
C ASP A 48 -2.88 1.99 5.91
N TYR A 49 -3.56 2.39 4.84
CA TYR A 49 -3.30 3.67 4.17
C TYR A 49 -3.82 4.87 4.97
N TYR A 50 -5.00 4.71 5.59
CA TYR A 50 -5.66 5.77 6.34
C TYR A 50 -5.65 5.49 7.83
N ASN A 51 -5.29 6.49 8.62
CA ASN A 51 -5.27 6.43 10.08
C ASN A 51 -4.61 5.14 10.60
N PRO A 52 -3.34 4.86 10.19
CA PRO A 52 -2.67 3.61 10.48
C PRO A 52 -2.40 3.41 11.97
N ASN A 53 -2.27 2.15 12.36
CA ASN A 53 -1.70 1.79 13.63
C ASN A 53 -0.18 1.67 13.50
N PHE A 54 0.56 2.01 14.56
CA PHE A 54 1.99 1.78 14.68
C PHE A 54 2.30 1.02 15.96
N ILE A 55 3.21 0.07 15.89
CA ILE A 55 3.79 -0.62 17.04
C ILE A 55 5.04 0.15 17.46
N ASN A 56 5.07 0.57 18.72
CA ASN A 56 6.14 1.34 19.33
C ASN A 56 7.23 0.43 19.93
N MET A 57 8.37 1.01 20.30
CA MET A 57 9.49 0.30 20.93
C MET A 57 9.12 -0.47 22.21
N ASP A 58 8.16 0.02 22.98
CA ASP A 58 7.64 -0.60 24.18
C ASP A 58 6.59 -1.71 23.91
N GLY A 59 6.32 -2.00 22.65
CA GLY A 59 5.33 -2.98 22.22
C GLY A 59 3.88 -2.46 22.22
N THR A 60 3.64 -1.24 22.66
CA THR A 60 2.30 -0.64 22.58
C THR A 60 1.92 -0.32 21.14
N THR A 61 0.62 -0.27 20.87
CA THR A 61 0.10 0.11 19.56
C THR A 61 -0.65 1.43 19.66
N THR A 62 -0.26 2.40 18.85
CA THR A 62 -0.94 3.69 18.72
C THR A 62 -1.58 3.85 17.37
N ARG A 63 -2.80 4.40 17.30
CA ARG A 63 -3.46 4.78 16.06
C ARG A 63 -3.17 6.25 15.76
N GLU A 64 -2.66 6.55 14.58
CA GLU A 64 -2.35 7.91 14.17
C GLU A 64 -3.31 8.39 13.08
N LYS A 65 -3.74 9.65 13.20
CA LYS A 65 -4.63 10.26 12.23
C LYS A 65 -3.84 10.78 11.04
N GLY A 66 -4.24 10.41 9.84
CA GLY A 66 -3.65 10.91 8.59
C GLY A 66 -3.37 9.83 7.56
N TYR A 67 -2.61 10.20 6.55
CA TYR A 67 -2.20 9.31 5.46
C TYR A 67 -0.83 8.69 5.77
N VAL A 68 -0.73 7.38 5.62
CA VAL A 68 0.42 6.60 6.09
C VAL A 68 1.77 7.04 5.52
N THR A 69 1.82 7.45 4.24
CA THR A 69 3.07 7.89 3.60
C THR A 69 3.60 9.16 4.26
N ASN A 70 2.73 10.15 4.51
CA ASN A 70 3.11 11.39 5.19
C ASN A 70 3.58 11.09 6.61
N ILE A 71 2.82 10.29 7.38
CA ILE A 71 3.17 9.93 8.76
C ILE A 71 4.53 9.24 8.83
N ILE A 72 4.82 8.28 7.96
CA ILE A 72 6.12 7.59 7.91
C ILE A 72 7.24 8.59 7.59
N THR A 73 7.03 9.49 6.63
CA THR A 73 8.01 10.50 6.25
C THR A 73 8.28 11.46 7.41
N ASP A 74 7.24 12.00 8.04
CA ASP A 74 7.36 12.92 9.18
C ASP A 74 8.11 12.28 10.36
N LYS A 75 7.80 11.02 10.67
CA LYS A 75 8.51 10.25 11.70
C LYS A 75 9.98 10.01 11.34
N ALA A 76 10.29 9.77 10.07
CA ALA A 76 11.66 9.60 9.61
C ALA A 76 12.46 10.90 9.74
N ILE A 77 11.86 12.02 9.37
CA ILE A 77 12.46 13.36 9.55
C ILE A 77 12.67 13.67 11.03
N ASP A 78 11.63 13.47 11.86
CA ASP A 78 11.70 13.69 13.31
C ASP A 78 12.81 12.82 13.95
N TRP A 79 12.94 11.57 13.53
CA TRP A 79 14.02 10.72 14.04
C TRP A 79 15.40 11.24 13.62
N MET A 80 15.58 11.64 12.37
CA MET A 80 16.85 12.17 11.87
C MET A 80 17.25 13.50 12.54
N GLU A 81 16.28 14.36 12.82
CA GLU A 81 16.55 15.69 13.35
C GLU A 81 16.64 15.73 14.89
N HIS A 82 15.81 14.94 15.58
CA HIS A 82 15.59 15.12 17.02
C HIS A 82 15.88 13.90 17.88
N LYS A 83 15.90 12.66 17.33
CA LYS A 83 15.99 11.45 18.14
C LYS A 83 17.30 10.70 18.04
N ARG A 84 17.97 10.76 16.88
CA ARG A 84 19.24 10.07 16.69
C ARG A 84 20.38 10.75 17.45
N ASP A 85 21.39 9.99 17.82
CA ASP A 85 22.68 10.49 18.28
C ASP A 85 23.45 11.07 17.09
N LYS A 86 23.61 12.42 17.05
CA LYS A 86 24.26 13.10 15.95
C LYS A 86 25.77 12.87 15.90
N SER A 87 26.38 12.31 16.94
CA SER A 87 27.80 11.96 16.97
C SER A 87 28.10 10.62 16.26
N LYS A 88 27.08 9.83 15.95
CA LYS A 88 27.23 8.51 15.32
C LYS A 88 26.79 8.52 13.86
N PRO A 89 27.44 7.72 13.01
CA PRO A 89 26.86 7.38 11.72
C PRO A 89 25.56 6.62 11.92
N PHE A 90 24.66 6.67 10.95
CA PHE A 90 23.37 5.98 11.09
C PHE A 90 22.97 5.26 9.81
N ILE A 91 22.05 4.31 9.98
CA ILE A 91 21.27 3.72 8.90
C ILE A 91 19.79 3.77 9.28
N LEU A 92 18.99 4.32 8.40
CA LEU A 92 17.54 4.45 8.56
C LEU A 92 16.81 3.75 7.42
N PHE A 93 15.96 2.79 7.77
CA PHE A 93 15.05 2.12 6.84
C PHE A 93 13.69 2.84 6.87
N ILE A 94 13.32 3.45 5.77
CA ILE A 94 12.02 4.09 5.59
C ILE A 94 11.18 3.18 4.69
N HIS A 95 10.32 2.37 5.29
CA HIS A 95 9.55 1.36 4.58
C HIS A 95 8.10 1.81 4.39
N HIS A 96 7.83 2.50 3.27
CA HIS A 96 6.46 2.91 2.95
C HIS A 96 5.55 1.71 2.66
N LYS A 97 4.25 1.84 3.00
CA LYS A 97 3.21 0.94 2.53
C LYS A 97 2.94 1.11 1.03
N ALA A 98 3.03 2.33 0.53
CA ALA A 98 2.96 2.61 -0.91
C ALA A 98 4.09 1.86 -1.64
N CYS A 99 3.85 1.28 -2.77
CA CYS A 99 2.61 1.25 -3.56
C CYS A 99 1.89 -0.12 -3.51
N HIS A 100 1.65 -0.66 -2.33
CA HIS A 100 0.95 -1.94 -2.20
C HIS A 100 -0.52 -1.82 -2.65
N ARG A 101 -1.06 -2.86 -3.31
CA ARG A 101 -2.52 -2.92 -3.56
C ARG A 101 -3.28 -2.82 -2.21
N ALA A 102 -4.44 -2.19 -2.05
CA ALA A 102 -5.38 -1.74 -3.10
C ALA A 102 -5.15 -0.30 -3.65
N TRP A 103 -3.96 0.26 -3.55
CA TRP A 103 -3.65 1.61 -4.09
C TRP A 103 -4.67 2.67 -3.66
N LEU A 104 -4.84 2.85 -2.36
CA LEU A 104 -5.74 3.85 -1.80
C LEU A 104 -5.00 5.19 -1.72
N PRO A 105 -5.36 6.19 -2.53
CA PRO A 105 -4.63 7.46 -2.61
C PRO A 105 -4.93 8.37 -1.42
N GLU A 106 -4.03 9.31 -1.15
CA GLU A 106 -4.38 10.41 -0.26
C GLU A 106 -5.55 11.23 -0.85
N LEU A 107 -6.50 11.64 0.00
CA LEU A 107 -7.76 12.25 -0.47
C LEU A 107 -7.55 13.49 -1.34
N LYS A 108 -6.54 14.30 -1.04
CA LYS A 108 -6.22 15.49 -1.85
C LYS A 108 -5.86 15.17 -3.30
N TYR A 109 -5.50 13.90 -3.61
CA TYR A 109 -5.14 13.45 -4.96
C TYR A 109 -6.24 12.64 -5.65
N LEU A 110 -7.44 12.50 -5.08
CA LEU A 110 -8.51 11.67 -5.65
C LEU A 110 -8.82 12.00 -7.12
N ARG A 111 -8.74 13.27 -7.50
CA ARG A 111 -9.08 13.74 -8.86
C ARG A 111 -7.89 13.82 -9.81
N GLU A 112 -6.69 13.56 -9.32
CA GLU A 112 -5.48 13.57 -10.15
C GLU A 112 -5.51 12.44 -11.17
N TYR A 113 -4.97 12.70 -12.35
CA TYR A 113 -4.85 11.74 -13.45
C TYR A 113 -6.17 11.15 -13.98
N GLU A 114 -7.35 11.69 -13.65
CA GLU A 114 -8.62 11.14 -14.12
C GLU A 114 -8.83 11.32 -15.64
N ASP A 115 -8.31 12.38 -16.19
CA ASP A 115 -8.28 12.69 -17.63
C ASP A 115 -7.10 12.04 -18.37
N LYS A 116 -6.13 11.47 -17.63
CA LYS A 116 -4.95 10.84 -18.24
C LYS A 116 -5.27 9.44 -18.77
N THR A 117 -4.85 9.18 -19.99
CA THR A 117 -4.78 7.83 -20.59
C THR A 117 -3.37 7.32 -20.52
N PHE A 118 -3.19 6.12 -19.99
CA PHE A 118 -1.91 5.44 -19.93
C PHE A 118 -1.80 4.47 -21.11
N GLU A 119 -0.67 4.47 -21.80
CA GLU A 119 -0.41 3.54 -22.88
C GLU A 119 -0.42 2.09 -22.37
N LEU A 120 -1.02 1.20 -23.15
CA LEU A 120 -0.96 -0.23 -22.85
C LEU A 120 0.45 -0.74 -23.15
N PRO A 121 1.07 -1.51 -22.23
CA PRO A 121 2.33 -2.17 -22.54
C PRO A 121 2.20 -3.10 -23.76
N ALA A 122 3.24 -3.22 -24.56
CA ALA A 122 3.22 -4.09 -25.74
C ALA A 122 2.84 -5.55 -25.41
N ASN A 123 3.14 -5.99 -24.19
CA ASN A 123 2.83 -7.33 -23.68
C ASN A 123 1.55 -7.38 -22.82
N PHE A 124 0.66 -6.39 -22.94
CA PHE A 124 -0.56 -6.33 -22.13
C PHE A 124 -1.47 -7.55 -22.30
N TYR A 125 -1.53 -8.08 -23.50
CA TYR A 125 -2.33 -9.27 -23.85
C TYR A 125 -1.49 -10.54 -24.00
N ASP A 126 -0.29 -10.57 -23.42
CA ASP A 126 0.59 -11.72 -23.46
C ASP A 126 -0.06 -12.95 -22.80
N ASP A 127 -0.02 -14.08 -23.45
CA ASP A 127 -0.53 -15.36 -22.95
C ASP A 127 0.48 -16.15 -22.12
N TYR A 128 1.69 -15.61 -22.02
CA TYR A 128 2.83 -16.21 -21.33
C TYR A 128 3.28 -17.56 -21.88
N GLU A 129 3.06 -17.82 -23.19
CA GLU A 129 3.51 -19.04 -23.84
C GLU A 129 5.02 -19.27 -23.61
N GLY A 130 5.38 -20.52 -23.29
CA GLY A 130 6.76 -20.90 -22.94
C GLY A 130 7.27 -20.43 -21.59
N ARG A 131 6.44 -19.75 -20.76
CA ARG A 131 6.79 -19.25 -19.41
C ARG A 131 5.84 -19.81 -18.36
N GLU A 132 6.06 -21.06 -17.98
CA GLU A 132 5.13 -21.84 -17.14
C GLU A 132 4.79 -21.14 -15.81
N ALA A 133 5.78 -20.59 -15.10
CA ALA A 133 5.55 -19.89 -13.84
C ALA A 133 4.66 -18.64 -14.02
N ALA A 134 4.81 -17.89 -15.09
CA ALA A 134 3.98 -16.71 -15.38
C ALA A 134 2.58 -17.11 -15.88
N LYS A 135 2.49 -18.20 -16.67
CA LYS A 135 1.23 -18.72 -17.22
C LYS A 135 0.29 -19.25 -16.13
N THR A 136 0.84 -19.87 -15.09
CA THR A 136 0.08 -20.43 -13.96
C THR A 136 -0.19 -19.42 -12.85
N ALA A 137 0.54 -18.30 -12.81
CA ALA A 137 0.32 -17.26 -11.82
C ALA A 137 -0.95 -16.44 -12.10
N GLU A 138 -1.68 -16.11 -11.03
CA GLU A 138 -2.90 -15.29 -11.10
C GLU A 138 -2.54 -13.78 -11.18
N MET A 139 -1.87 -13.36 -12.28
CA MET A 139 -1.33 -12.00 -12.42
C MET A 139 -1.97 -11.18 -13.55
N GLN A 140 -2.85 -11.76 -14.37
CA GLN A 140 -3.45 -11.07 -15.52
C GLN A 140 -4.44 -10.00 -15.06
N ILE A 141 -4.25 -8.76 -15.50
CA ILE A 141 -5.11 -7.62 -15.15
C ILE A 141 -6.56 -7.89 -15.54
N GLY A 142 -6.82 -8.33 -16.77
CA GLY A 142 -8.17 -8.59 -17.24
C GLY A 142 -8.92 -9.64 -16.41
N LYS A 143 -8.23 -10.74 -16.07
CA LYS A 143 -8.83 -11.93 -15.45
C LYS A 143 -8.79 -11.89 -13.91
N HIS A 144 -7.65 -11.55 -13.32
CA HIS A 144 -7.41 -11.76 -11.89
C HIS A 144 -7.47 -10.49 -11.04
N MET A 145 -7.38 -9.30 -11.65
CA MET A 145 -7.54 -8.05 -10.91
C MET A 145 -8.98 -7.92 -10.39
N ASP A 146 -9.11 -7.75 -9.08
CA ASP A 146 -10.41 -7.64 -8.41
C ASP A 146 -11.07 -6.30 -8.71
N ILE A 147 -12.34 -6.33 -9.11
CA ILE A 147 -13.05 -5.13 -9.55
C ILE A 147 -13.39 -4.19 -8.40
N VAL A 148 -13.54 -4.71 -7.18
CA VAL A 148 -13.82 -3.89 -5.99
C VAL A 148 -12.51 -3.46 -5.33
N TYR A 149 -11.69 -4.39 -4.95
CA TYR A 149 -10.48 -4.15 -4.16
C TYR A 149 -9.44 -3.34 -4.94
N ASP A 150 -9.20 -3.72 -6.20
CA ASP A 150 -8.15 -3.08 -7.00
C ASP A 150 -8.62 -1.83 -7.73
N THR A 151 -9.87 -1.81 -8.22
CA THR A 151 -10.36 -0.68 -9.01
C THR A 151 -11.41 0.19 -8.31
N LYS A 152 -11.86 -0.17 -7.10
CA LYS A 152 -12.87 0.52 -6.28
C LYS A 152 -14.26 0.60 -6.95
N MET A 153 -14.52 -0.24 -7.96
CA MET A 153 -15.82 -0.26 -8.64
C MET A 153 -16.83 -1.05 -7.79
N PHE A 154 -17.10 -0.55 -6.59
CA PHE A 154 -18.06 -1.17 -5.69
C PHE A 154 -19.49 -1.07 -6.24
N THR A 155 -20.20 -2.19 -6.22
CA THR A 155 -21.62 -2.25 -6.58
C THR A 155 -22.39 -2.85 -5.42
N PRO A 156 -23.38 -2.15 -4.83
CA PRO A 156 -24.21 -2.72 -3.78
C PRO A 156 -24.81 -4.07 -4.18
N GLY A 157 -24.66 -5.07 -3.32
CA GLY A 157 -25.14 -6.44 -3.57
C GLY A 157 -24.19 -7.33 -4.39
N ALA A 158 -23.24 -6.78 -5.13
CA ALA A 158 -22.23 -7.55 -5.86
C ALA A 158 -20.92 -7.61 -5.04
N LYS A 159 -20.69 -8.69 -4.32
CA LYS A 159 -19.49 -8.89 -3.51
C LYS A 159 -18.47 -9.74 -4.23
N THR A 160 -17.20 -9.38 -4.10
CA THR A 160 -16.04 -10.22 -4.38
C THR A 160 -15.49 -10.80 -3.07
N TYR A 161 -14.56 -11.72 -3.13
CA TYR A 161 -13.91 -12.28 -1.94
C TYR A 161 -13.05 -11.23 -1.16
N LEU A 162 -12.72 -10.10 -1.78
CA LEU A 162 -11.95 -9.00 -1.18
C LEU A 162 -12.82 -7.80 -0.75
N THR A 163 -14.15 -7.85 -0.95
CA THR A 163 -15.03 -6.72 -0.64
C THR A 163 -14.94 -6.30 0.84
N ASP A 164 -15.01 -7.26 1.76
CA ASP A 164 -14.99 -6.94 3.19
C ASP A 164 -13.62 -6.38 3.61
N THR A 165 -12.53 -6.85 3.00
CA THR A 165 -11.19 -6.30 3.20
C THR A 165 -11.11 -4.84 2.72
N TYR A 166 -11.64 -4.54 1.53
CA TYR A 166 -11.71 -3.18 1.01
C TYR A 166 -12.53 -2.25 1.92
N LEU A 167 -13.73 -2.69 2.33
CA LEU A 167 -14.59 -1.92 3.23
C LEU A 167 -13.94 -1.65 4.59
N GLY A 168 -13.19 -2.63 5.11
CA GLY A 168 -12.40 -2.45 6.33
C GLY A 168 -11.32 -1.39 6.20
N MET A 169 -10.62 -1.34 5.06
CA MET A 169 -9.59 -0.33 4.80
C MET A 169 -10.17 1.09 4.71
N VAL A 170 -11.24 1.29 3.93
CA VAL A 170 -11.86 2.61 3.78
C VAL A 170 -12.69 3.01 5.00
N GLY A 171 -13.15 2.04 5.79
CA GLY A 171 -13.81 2.25 7.08
C GLY A 171 -12.92 2.88 8.14
N ARG A 172 -11.61 3.00 7.90
CA ARG A 172 -10.69 3.73 8.78
C ARG A 172 -10.77 5.25 8.60
N LEU A 173 -11.34 5.74 7.52
CA LEU A 173 -11.63 7.16 7.32
C LEU A 173 -12.68 7.65 8.34
N ASN A 174 -12.57 8.92 8.76
CA ASN A 174 -13.66 9.56 9.50
C ASN A 174 -14.87 9.82 8.56
N SER A 175 -15.99 10.18 9.11
CA SER A 175 -17.25 10.32 8.35
C SER A 175 -17.16 11.33 7.19
N ARG A 176 -16.46 12.46 7.39
CA ARG A 176 -16.29 13.48 6.35
C ARG A 176 -15.43 12.98 5.20
N ASP A 177 -14.25 12.46 5.54
CA ASP A 177 -13.28 11.96 4.57
C ASP A 177 -13.83 10.74 3.83
N ARG A 178 -14.63 9.92 4.54
CA ARG A 178 -15.33 8.78 3.94
C ARG A 178 -16.39 9.23 2.95
N ALA A 179 -17.17 10.25 3.26
CA ALA A 179 -18.18 10.78 2.35
C ALA A 179 -17.55 11.34 1.06
N GLU A 180 -16.41 12.04 1.17
CA GLU A 180 -15.67 12.53 -0.01
C GLU A 180 -15.14 11.39 -0.87
N TYR A 181 -14.55 10.38 -0.25
CA TYR A 181 -14.04 9.18 -0.91
C TYR A 181 -15.16 8.43 -1.65
N ASP A 182 -16.26 8.15 -0.96
CA ASP A 182 -17.41 7.43 -1.52
C ASP A 182 -18.03 8.22 -2.66
N PHE A 183 -18.27 9.52 -2.51
CA PHE A 183 -18.81 10.38 -3.58
C PHE A 183 -17.99 10.28 -4.87
N PHE A 184 -16.66 10.29 -4.75
CA PHE A 184 -15.77 10.17 -5.89
C PHE A 184 -15.86 8.79 -6.56
N TYR A 185 -15.63 7.70 -5.80
CA TYR A 185 -15.59 6.36 -6.38
C TYR A 185 -16.98 5.82 -6.76
N ASP A 186 -18.03 6.20 -6.06
CA ASP A 186 -19.41 5.82 -6.42
C ASP A 186 -19.83 6.41 -7.77
N SER A 187 -19.43 7.65 -8.07
CA SER A 187 -19.69 8.24 -9.39
C SER A 187 -19.03 7.44 -10.52
N LEU A 188 -17.78 7.02 -10.32
CA LEU A 188 -17.06 6.18 -11.27
C LEU A 188 -17.66 4.77 -11.37
N ALA A 189 -18.11 4.19 -10.26
CA ALA A 189 -18.75 2.88 -10.23
C ALA A 189 -20.12 2.90 -10.95
N ILE A 190 -20.86 4.01 -10.88
CA ILE A 190 -22.12 4.20 -11.64
C ILE A 190 -21.82 4.21 -13.14
N ASP A 191 -20.84 5.00 -13.60
CA ASP A 191 -20.41 5.03 -15.01
C ASP A 191 -19.97 3.64 -15.48
N PHE A 192 -19.12 2.96 -14.71
CA PHE A 192 -18.67 1.61 -15.00
C PHE A 192 -19.83 0.63 -15.22
N ARG A 193 -20.84 0.63 -14.33
CA ARG A 193 -22.00 -0.24 -14.45
C ARG A 193 -22.80 0.02 -15.74
N ASN A 194 -22.98 1.29 -16.09
CA ASN A 194 -23.72 1.69 -17.28
C ASN A 194 -23.02 1.24 -18.58
N ARG A 195 -21.70 1.17 -18.58
CA ARG A 195 -20.88 0.78 -19.73
C ARG A 195 -20.93 -0.70 -20.06
N LYS A 196 -21.30 -1.59 -19.13
CA LYS A 196 -21.43 -3.04 -19.30
C LYS A 196 -20.23 -3.69 -20.00
N LEU A 197 -19.02 -3.30 -19.64
CA LEU A 197 -17.78 -3.71 -20.30
C LEU A 197 -17.49 -5.20 -20.09
N THR A 198 -17.01 -5.86 -21.16
CA THR A 198 -16.59 -7.27 -21.16
C THR A 198 -15.29 -7.45 -21.95
N GLY A 199 -14.66 -8.62 -21.82
CA GLY A 199 -13.49 -9.00 -22.63
C GLY A 199 -12.34 -7.97 -22.57
N LYS A 200 -11.80 -7.61 -23.73
CA LYS A 200 -10.69 -6.65 -23.85
C LYS A 200 -11.02 -5.28 -23.28
N ALA A 201 -12.22 -4.76 -23.56
CA ALA A 201 -12.65 -3.46 -23.05
C ALA A 201 -12.67 -3.40 -21.51
N LEU A 202 -13.08 -4.50 -20.84
CA LEU A 202 -13.02 -4.60 -19.37
C LEU A 202 -11.57 -4.66 -18.88
N ALA A 203 -10.68 -5.39 -19.56
CA ALA A 203 -9.27 -5.48 -19.20
C ALA A 203 -8.58 -4.11 -19.30
N GLU A 204 -8.80 -3.37 -20.38
CA GLU A 204 -8.29 -2.02 -20.58
C GLU A 204 -8.84 -1.03 -19.54
N PHE A 205 -10.14 -1.10 -19.23
CA PHE A 205 -10.74 -0.30 -18.16
C PHE A 205 -10.06 -0.56 -16.81
N LYS A 206 -9.88 -1.85 -16.44
CA LYS A 206 -9.19 -2.21 -15.19
C LYS A 206 -7.77 -1.64 -15.16
N TYR A 207 -7.04 -1.75 -16.26
CA TYR A 207 -5.69 -1.20 -16.38
C TYR A 207 -5.68 0.32 -16.19
N GLN A 208 -6.53 1.06 -16.90
CA GLN A 208 -6.60 2.52 -16.79
C GLN A 208 -6.95 2.95 -15.36
N ARG A 209 -7.92 2.29 -14.73
CA ARG A 209 -8.30 2.60 -13.35
C ARG A 209 -7.17 2.31 -12.37
N TYR A 210 -6.54 1.16 -12.50
CA TYR A 210 -5.37 0.78 -11.72
C TYR A 210 -4.23 1.79 -11.86
N MET A 211 -3.86 2.13 -13.10
CA MET A 211 -2.74 3.05 -13.36
C MET A 211 -2.97 4.45 -12.79
N ARG A 212 -4.21 4.96 -12.86
CA ARG A 212 -4.57 6.24 -12.25
C ARG A 212 -4.40 6.20 -10.73
N ASP A 213 -4.94 5.18 -10.08
CA ASP A 213 -4.85 5.06 -8.63
C ASP A 213 -3.43 4.76 -8.17
N TYR A 214 -2.67 3.94 -8.92
CA TYR A 214 -1.25 3.72 -8.68
C TYR A 214 -0.44 5.03 -8.75
N ALA A 215 -0.64 5.82 -9.80
CA ALA A 215 0.04 7.11 -9.98
C ALA A 215 -0.26 8.09 -8.82
N LYS A 216 -1.50 8.11 -8.31
CA LYS A 216 -1.88 8.91 -7.14
C LYS A 216 -1.17 8.49 -5.86
N VAL A 217 -0.96 7.18 -5.69
CA VAL A 217 -0.32 6.63 -4.48
C VAL A 217 1.19 6.87 -4.46
N VAL A 218 1.83 6.94 -5.62
CA VAL A 218 3.29 7.19 -5.73
C VAL A 218 3.65 8.66 -5.88
N LYS A 219 2.65 9.55 -5.99
CA LYS A 219 2.85 11.00 -5.98
C LYS A 219 3.19 11.52 -4.60
#